data_43f5541e3f4482118a4bfb6810092ed9
#
_entry.id   43f5541e3f4482118a4bfb6810092ed9
#
_cell.length_a   1.000
_cell.length_b   1.000
_cell.length_c   1.000
_cell.angle_alpha   90.00
_cell.angle_beta   90.00
_cell.angle_gamma   90.00
#
_symmetry.space_group_name_H-M   'P 1'
#
loop_
_entity.id
_entity.type
_entity.pdbx_description
1 polymer ?
#
loop_
_entity_poly.entity_id
_entity_poly.type
_entity_poly.pdbx_seq_one_letter_code
_entity_poly.pdbx_strand_id
1 'polypeptide(L)'
;DFYEYRHVILTKEIYNRVKTKGRLLTXSEWRSLGVQQSRGWVHYEIHKPEPHILLFRRPLGTDLQTGLPPSNFAYPPDESW
;
A
#
# COMPACT_ATOMS: atom_id res chain seq x y z
N ASP A 1 15.76 2.30 -0.44
CA ASP A 1 16.34 1.81 0.79
C ASP A 1 15.66 2.37 2.03
N PHE A 2 14.62 3.16 1.82
CA PHE A 2 13.81 3.65 2.95
C PHE A 2 12.61 2.76 3.19
N TYR A 3 12.14 2.07 2.15
CA TYR A 3 10.91 1.31 2.21
C TYR A 3 11.12 -0.11 1.69
N GLU A 4 10.28 -1.01 2.14
CA GLU A 4 10.12 -2.28 1.45
C GLU A 4 8.85 -2.19 0.62
N TYR A 5 8.85 -2.90 -0.50
CA TYR A 5 7.78 -2.78 -1.51
C TYR A 5 7.17 -4.13 -1.80
N ARG A 6 5.90 -4.10 -2.13
CA ARG A 6 5.26 -5.29 -2.67
C ARG A 6 4.11 -4.87 -3.57
N HIS A 7 3.67 -5.79 -4.41
CA HIS A 7 2.52 -5.54 -5.26
C HIS A 7 1.54 -6.68 -5.12
N VAL A 8 0.25 -6.36 -5.30
CA VAL A 8 -0.82 -7.32 -5.22
C VAL A 8 -1.64 -7.20 -6.50
N ILE A 9 -1.85 -8.31 -7.18
CA ILE A 9 -2.59 -8.32 -8.44
C ILE A 9 -4.04 -8.70 -8.14
N LEU A 10 -4.95 -7.75 -8.36
CA LEU A 10 -6.36 -8.00 -8.14
C LEU A 10 -6.95 -8.80 -9.31
N THR A 11 -7.90 -9.66 -9.00
CA THR A 11 -8.65 -10.29 -10.06
C THR A 11 -9.51 -9.25 -10.76
N LYS A 12 -9.95 -9.58 -11.96
CA LYS A 12 -10.81 -8.68 -12.72
C LYS A 12 -12.07 -8.34 -11.93
N GLU A 13 -12.66 -9.32 -11.29
CA GLU A 13 -13.89 -9.12 -10.54
C GLU A 13 -13.66 -8.18 -9.37
N ILE A 14 -12.58 -8.35 -8.65
CA ILE A 14 -12.29 -7.49 -7.51
C ILE A 14 -11.93 -6.09 -7.98
N TYR A 15 -11.14 -5.98 -9.04
CA TYR A 15 -10.79 -4.66 -9.56
C TYR A 15 -12.04 -3.87 -9.95
N ASN A 16 -13.03 -4.55 -10.52
CA ASN A 16 -14.24 -3.86 -10.95
C ASN A 16 -14.98 -3.18 -9.81
N ARG A 17 -14.73 -3.62 -8.57
CA ARG A 17 -15.37 -2.98 -7.43
C ARG A 17 -14.77 -1.61 -7.12
N VAL A 18 -13.52 -1.39 -7.48
CA VAL A 18 -12.82 -0.18 -7.04
C VAL A 18 -12.31 0.67 -8.18
N LYS A 19 -12.46 0.23 -9.43
CA LYS A 19 -11.86 0.95 -10.54
C LYS A 19 -12.40 2.36 -10.70
N THR A 20 -13.61 2.61 -10.22
CA THR A 20 -14.20 3.94 -10.37
C THR A 20 -13.69 4.93 -9.33
N LYS A 21 -13.02 4.45 -8.29
CA LYS A 21 -12.52 5.36 -7.26
C LYS A 21 -11.44 6.31 -7.80
N GLY A 22 -10.57 5.80 -8.64
CA GLY A 22 -9.54 6.63 -9.27
C GLY A 22 -8.55 7.24 -8.31
N ARG A 23 -8.37 6.64 -7.13
CA ARG A 23 -7.48 7.17 -6.11
C ARG A 23 -6.87 6.04 -5.32
N LEU A 24 -5.90 6.37 -4.47
CA LEU A 24 -5.28 5.38 -3.61
C LEU A 24 -6.29 4.86 -2.59
N LEU A 25 -6.17 3.57 -2.26
CA LEU A 25 -7.08 2.92 -1.34
C LEU A 25 -6.59 3.07 0.11
N THR A 26 -7.56 3.24 1.02
CA THR A 26 -7.22 3.21 2.45
C THR A 26 -7.12 1.77 2.93
N UNK A 27 -6.74 1.59 3.97
CA UNK A 27 -6.56 0.55 4.40
C UNK A 27 -7.57 -0.18 4.48
N SER A 28 -8.65 0.33 5.17
CA SER A 28 -9.87 -0.43 5.31
C SER A 28 -10.43 -0.82 3.94
N GLU A 29 -10.21 0.02 2.95
CA GLU A 29 -10.72 -0.28 1.62
C GLU A 29 -10.03 -1.50 1.02
N TRP A 30 -8.69 -1.55 1.05
CA TRP A 30 -8.07 -2.70 0.42
C TRP A 30 -8.24 -3.98 1.25
N ARG A 31 -8.40 -3.84 2.56
CA ARG A 31 -8.71 -5.03 3.35
C ARG A 31 -10.08 -5.58 3.04
N SER A 32 -11.04 -4.72 2.77
CA SER A 32 -12.37 -5.19 2.43
C SER A 32 -12.41 -5.96 1.13
N LEU A 33 -11.39 -5.81 0.29
CA LEU A 33 -11.29 -6.58 -0.95
C LEU A 33 -10.74 -7.98 -0.72
N GLY A 34 -10.33 -8.29 0.49
CA GLY A 34 -9.75 -9.58 0.79
C GLY A 34 -8.24 -9.61 0.73
N VAL A 35 -7.61 -8.48 0.51
CA VAL A 35 -6.14 -8.41 0.50
C VAL A 35 -5.65 -8.59 1.93
N GLN A 36 -4.85 -9.62 2.16
CA GLN A 36 -4.34 -9.93 3.49
C GLN A 36 -2.84 -9.72 3.52
N GLN A 37 -2.40 -8.83 4.39
CA GLN A 37 -0.98 -8.59 4.57
C GLN A 37 -0.77 -8.00 5.94
N SER A 38 0.47 -8.04 6.40
CA SER A 38 0.80 -7.56 7.73
C SER A 38 0.59 -6.05 7.83
N ARG A 39 0.70 -5.55 9.05
CA ARG A 39 0.43 -4.14 9.29
C ARG A 39 1.51 -3.24 8.70
N GLY A 40 1.12 -2.01 8.43
CA GLY A 40 2.05 -0.99 7.99
C GLY A 40 2.10 -0.76 6.50
N TRP A 41 1.51 -1.64 5.71
CA TRP A 41 1.51 -1.46 4.26
C TRP A 41 0.59 -0.33 3.85
N VAL A 42 1.06 0.47 2.91
CA VAL A 42 0.32 1.62 2.39
C VAL A 42 0.26 1.52 0.88
N HIS A 43 -0.94 1.70 0.34
CA HIS A 43 -1.13 1.77 -1.11
C HIS A 43 -0.64 3.15 -1.54
N TYR A 44 0.54 3.23 -2.16
CA TYR A 44 1.20 4.51 -2.35
C TYR A 44 1.16 5.04 -3.77
N GLU A 45 0.83 4.21 -4.73
CA GLU A 45 0.87 4.66 -6.12
C GLU A 45 -0.05 3.81 -6.96
N ILE A 46 -0.67 4.43 -7.95
CA ILE A 46 -1.48 3.72 -8.93
C ILE A 46 -0.62 3.44 -10.15
N HIS A 47 -0.51 2.16 -10.51
CA HIS A 47 0.25 1.76 -11.70
C HIS A 47 -0.66 1.93 -12.92
N LYS A 48 -0.62 3.08 -13.55
CA LYS A 48 -1.60 3.43 -14.56
C LYS A 48 -1.69 2.44 -15.73
N PRO A 49 -0.58 1.90 -16.26
CA PRO A 49 -0.73 0.93 -17.35
C PRO A 49 -1.50 -0.31 -16.95
N GLU A 50 -1.43 -0.68 -15.66
CA GLU A 50 -2.11 -1.87 -15.16
C GLU A 50 -2.67 -1.54 -13.78
N PRO A 51 -3.78 -0.78 -13.73
CA PRO A 51 -4.25 -0.27 -12.44
C PRO A 51 -4.81 -1.34 -11.51
N HIS A 52 -4.99 -2.56 -11.99
CA HIS A 52 -5.41 -3.65 -11.13
C HIS A 52 -4.25 -4.20 -10.28
N ILE A 53 -3.05 -3.72 -10.52
CA ILE A 53 -1.91 -4.10 -9.69
C ILE A 53 -1.70 -3.01 -8.65
N LEU A 54 -1.96 -3.38 -7.40
CA LEU A 54 -1.81 -2.43 -6.29
C LEU A 54 -0.36 -2.41 -5.82
N LEU A 55 0.19 -1.23 -5.70
CA LEU A 55 1.57 -1.06 -5.27
C LEU A 55 1.59 -0.60 -3.83
N PHE A 56 2.25 -1.37 -2.98
CA PHE A 56 2.32 -1.11 -1.54
C PHE A 56 3.75 -0.88 -1.11
N ARG A 57 3.90 -0.09 -0.05
CA ARG A 57 5.20 0.06 0.59
C ARG A 57 5.00 0.26 2.08
N ARG A 58 6.07 0.01 2.83
CA ARG A 58 6.08 0.35 4.25
C ARG A 58 7.53 0.65 4.64
N PRO A 59 7.74 1.46 5.68
CA PRO A 59 9.12 1.76 6.11
C PRO A 59 9.86 0.49 6.49
N LEU A 60 11.14 0.44 6.13
CA LEU A 60 11.97 -0.69 6.56
C LEU A 60 12.00 -0.75 8.08
N GLY A 61 11.86 -1.94 8.61
CA GLY A 61 11.88 -2.13 10.05
C GLY A 61 10.55 -1.91 10.74
N THR A 62 9.48 -1.76 9.97
CA THR A 62 8.14 -1.60 10.56
C THR A 62 7.82 -2.76 11.49
N ASP A 63 7.30 -2.44 12.68
CA ASP A 63 6.91 -3.43 13.65
C ASP A 63 5.71 -4.22 13.13
N LEU A 64 5.84 -5.55 13.08
CA LEU A 64 4.79 -6.38 12.51
C LEU A 64 3.55 -6.42 13.36
N GLN A 65 3.66 -6.12 14.65
CA GLN A 65 2.51 -6.16 15.54
C GLN A 65 1.75 -4.84 15.56
N THR A 66 2.47 -3.72 15.53
CA THR A 66 1.82 -2.41 15.65
C THR A 66 1.64 -1.72 14.32
N GLY A 67 2.44 -2.07 13.32
CA GLY A 67 2.42 -1.38 12.04
C GLY A 67 3.13 -0.04 12.05
N LEU A 68 3.85 0.27 13.10
CA LEU A 68 4.54 1.54 13.22
C LEU A 68 5.98 1.43 12.73
N PRO A 69 6.50 2.50 12.11
CA PRO A 69 7.90 2.47 11.67
C PRO A 69 8.84 2.54 12.86
N PRO A 70 10.13 2.22 12.65
CA PRO A 70 11.09 2.38 13.74
C PRO A 70 11.10 3.82 14.24
N SER A 71 11.36 4.00 15.53
CA SER A 71 11.33 5.34 16.10
C SER A 71 12.35 6.27 15.46
N ASN A 72 13.41 5.72 14.89
CA ASN A 72 14.45 6.52 14.26
C ASN A 72 14.29 6.61 12.73
N PHE A 73 13.15 6.17 12.20
CA PHE A 73 12.96 6.21 10.76
C PHE A 73 12.86 7.66 10.28
N ALA A 74 13.63 7.98 9.24
CA ALA A 74 13.63 9.32 8.64
C ALA A 74 13.06 9.21 7.23
N TYR A 75 11.92 9.86 7.01
CA TYR A 75 11.30 9.83 5.69
C TYR A 75 12.17 10.57 4.68
N PRO A 76 12.19 10.11 3.41
CA PRO A 76 12.94 10.83 2.40
C PRO A 76 12.46 12.26 2.25
N PRO A 77 13.33 13.18 1.85
CA PRO A 77 12.92 14.59 1.73
C PRO A 77 11.74 14.81 0.78
N ASP A 78 11.64 14.02 -0.28
CA ASP A 78 10.56 14.18 -1.23
C ASP A 78 9.23 13.66 -0.70
N GLU A 79 9.22 13.09 0.50
CA GLU A 79 8.00 12.62 1.14
C GLU A 79 7.50 13.60 2.21
N SER A 80 8.24 14.64 2.49
CA SER A 80 7.86 15.59 3.53
C SER A 80 6.94 16.66 2.91
N TRP A 81 5.64 16.55 3.16
CA TRP A 81 4.67 17.47 2.61
C TRP A 81 3.59 17.80 3.62
#